data_4b93ef264d5edfbded97d5840b11179b
#
_entry.id   4b93ef264d5edfbded97d5840b11179b
#
_cell.length_a   1.000
_cell.length_b   1.000
_cell.length_c   1.000
_cell.angle_alpha   90.00
_cell.angle_beta   90.00
_cell.angle_gamma   90.00
#
_symmetry.space_group_name_H-M   'P 1'
#
loop_
_entity.id
_entity.type
_entity.pdbx_description
1 polymer ?
#
loop_
_entity_poly.entity_id
_entity_poly.type
_entity_poly.pdbx_seq_one_letter_code
_entity_poly.pdbx_strand_id
1 'polypeptide(L)'
;MRKLALAASLSLALAAAAGRQSDAPPDGKRALSFQEGVHGYAGTADLEIWAVAPNTCLEGNPNASSDADNDGGESQVLLRFEGIVGDGPRQLPPRATVHAARLVVSAFDPGDTVYLHRMLVPWKRTATWNSLVAGVTADGLEASAQKDSFTFGKISASSSDIVFEVTDTVQAWVNGKANHGWVFINTGPNGWDFYTSEFEDVKQRPRLLVEFTPPTK
;
A
#
# COMPACT_ATOMS: atom_id res chain seq x y z
N MET A 1 82.76 -0.73 -26.73
CA MET A 1 82.05 -1.54 -25.77
C MET A 1 81.25 -0.63 -24.84
N ARG A 2 79.92 -0.43 -25.07
CA ARG A 2 79.05 0.44 -24.24
C ARG A 2 78.15 -0.48 -23.39
N LYS A 3 78.25 -0.33 -22.08
CA LYS A 3 77.42 -1.04 -21.13
C LYS A 3 76.07 -0.31 -20.99
N LEU A 4 75.00 -1.00 -21.34
CA LEU A 4 73.63 -0.54 -21.03
C LEU A 4 73.31 -0.85 -19.55
N ALA A 5 72.91 0.15 -18.78
CA ALA A 5 72.35 -0.02 -17.46
C ALA A 5 70.83 -0.09 -17.56
N LEU A 6 70.28 -1.14 -17.07
CA LEU A 6 68.84 -1.39 -17.00
C LEU A 6 68.31 -0.79 -15.71
N ALA A 7 67.48 0.26 -15.81
CA ALA A 7 66.78 0.83 -14.66
C ALA A 7 65.43 0.12 -14.48
N ALA A 8 65.27 -0.55 -13.37
CA ALA A 8 64.00 -1.15 -12.96
C ALA A 8 63.15 -0.09 -12.24
N SER A 9 62.06 0.33 -12.83
CA SER A 9 61.10 1.20 -12.21
C SER A 9 60.06 0.36 -11.41
N LEU A 10 60.07 0.54 -10.10
CA LEU A 10 59.12 -0.08 -9.14
C LEU A 10 57.85 0.77 -9.12
N SER A 11 56.77 0.33 -9.77
CA SER A 11 55.47 0.98 -9.71
C SER A 11 54.74 0.57 -8.45
N LEU A 12 54.60 1.48 -7.50
CA LEU A 12 53.81 1.32 -6.29
C LEU A 12 52.34 1.54 -6.63
N ALA A 13 51.55 0.44 -6.72
CA ALA A 13 50.11 0.54 -6.89
C ALA A 13 49.47 0.92 -5.57
N LEU A 14 48.99 2.17 -5.49
CA LEU A 14 48.20 2.68 -4.39
C LEU A 14 46.76 2.16 -4.55
N ALA A 15 46.36 1.11 -3.83
CA ALA A 15 45.00 0.64 -3.79
C ALA A 15 44.16 1.66 -3.02
N ALA A 16 43.42 2.49 -3.74
CA ALA A 16 42.38 3.33 -3.13
C ALA A 16 41.23 2.44 -2.63
N ALA A 17 41.17 2.28 -1.34
CA ALA A 17 39.96 1.73 -0.67
C ALA A 17 38.85 2.75 -0.85
N ALA A 18 38.01 2.57 -1.89
CA ALA A 18 36.77 3.29 -2.03
C ALA A 18 35.84 2.86 -0.88
N GLY A 19 35.84 3.65 0.16
CA GLY A 19 34.85 3.56 1.23
C GLY A 19 33.46 3.69 0.58
N ARG A 20 32.64 2.64 0.65
CA ARG A 20 31.22 2.75 0.34
C ARG A 20 30.63 3.74 1.32
N GLN A 21 30.45 4.97 0.87
CA GLN A 21 29.66 5.96 1.55
C GLN A 21 28.22 5.39 1.58
N SER A 22 27.69 5.11 2.76
CA SER A 22 26.31 4.68 2.91
C SER A 22 25.44 5.89 2.58
N ASP A 23 24.63 5.80 1.51
CA ASP A 23 23.63 6.80 1.11
C ASP A 23 22.45 6.88 2.08
N ALA A 24 22.65 6.58 3.36
CA ALA A 24 21.62 6.76 4.38
C ALA A 24 21.44 8.26 4.66
N PRO A 25 20.24 8.81 4.61
CA PRO A 25 19.99 10.19 5.00
C PRO A 25 20.57 10.50 6.38
N PRO A 26 21.06 11.72 6.63
CA PRO A 26 21.71 12.08 7.89
C PRO A 26 20.81 11.96 9.13
N ASP A 27 19.49 11.91 8.94
CA ASP A 27 18.47 11.75 10.00
C ASP A 27 18.02 10.28 10.20
N GLY A 28 18.63 9.32 9.52
CA GLY A 28 18.28 7.89 9.60
C GLY A 28 16.93 7.52 8.99
N LYS A 29 16.22 8.45 8.36
CA LYS A 29 14.95 8.20 7.69
C LYS A 29 15.14 7.33 6.46
N ARG A 30 14.15 6.46 6.22
CA ARG A 30 14.06 5.58 5.06
C ARG A 30 12.67 5.65 4.45
N ALA A 31 12.56 5.27 3.19
CA ALA A 31 11.29 5.15 2.51
C ALA A 31 11.16 3.76 1.87
N LEU A 32 9.97 3.19 1.96
CA LEU A 32 9.57 1.97 1.25
C LEU A 32 8.27 2.21 0.49
N SER A 33 8.14 1.52 -0.63
CA SER A 33 6.91 1.45 -1.42
C SER A 33 6.53 -0.01 -1.57
N PHE A 34 5.26 -0.30 -1.31
CA PHE A 34 4.64 -1.61 -1.52
C PHE A 34 3.60 -1.46 -2.63
N GLN A 35 3.83 -2.13 -3.76
CA GLN A 35 2.96 -2.11 -4.94
C GLN A 35 3.12 -3.43 -5.67
N GLU A 36 2.01 -4.05 -6.04
CA GLU A 36 2.01 -5.34 -6.73
C GLU A 36 2.84 -5.30 -8.02
N GLY A 37 3.79 -6.24 -8.13
CA GLY A 37 4.70 -6.35 -9.28
C GLY A 37 5.91 -5.42 -9.25
N VAL A 38 6.07 -4.56 -8.22
CA VAL A 38 7.20 -3.62 -8.12
C VAL A 38 8.24 -4.14 -7.13
N HIS A 39 9.51 -4.18 -7.56
CA HIS A 39 10.64 -4.66 -6.76
C HIS A 39 10.44 -6.05 -6.14
N GLY A 40 9.65 -6.91 -6.77
CA GLY A 40 9.36 -8.27 -6.31
C GLY A 40 8.31 -8.35 -5.20
N TYR A 41 7.60 -7.26 -4.90
CA TYR A 41 6.46 -7.31 -4.00
C TYR A 41 5.26 -7.97 -4.69
N ALA A 42 4.63 -8.94 -4.02
CA ALA A 42 3.49 -9.72 -4.49
C ALA A 42 2.52 -10.01 -3.33
N GLY A 43 2.23 -8.97 -2.54
CA GLY A 43 1.44 -9.10 -1.32
C GLY A 43 0.22 -8.19 -1.27
N THR A 44 -0.18 -7.56 -2.38
CA THR A 44 -1.43 -6.80 -2.42
C THR A 44 -2.60 -7.78 -2.54
N ALA A 45 -3.62 -7.57 -1.73
CA ALA A 45 -4.89 -8.26 -1.82
C ALA A 45 -5.98 -7.21 -1.89
N ASP A 46 -6.78 -7.22 -2.94
CA ASP A 46 -7.94 -6.36 -3.08
C ASP A 46 -9.09 -7.09 -3.76
N LEU A 47 -10.30 -6.70 -3.46
CA LEU A 47 -11.51 -7.20 -4.10
C LEU A 47 -12.68 -6.28 -3.78
N GLU A 48 -13.64 -6.27 -4.69
CA GLU A 48 -14.96 -5.71 -4.47
C GLU A 48 -15.89 -6.76 -3.85
N ILE A 49 -16.71 -6.33 -2.90
CA ILE A 49 -17.87 -7.09 -2.39
C ILE A 49 -19.13 -6.30 -2.71
N TRP A 50 -20.16 -6.96 -3.28
CA TRP A 50 -21.31 -6.30 -3.85
C TRP A 50 -22.64 -6.91 -3.39
N ALA A 51 -23.54 -6.08 -2.89
CA ALA A 51 -24.84 -6.50 -2.34
C ALA A 51 -25.77 -7.14 -3.40
N VAL A 52 -25.67 -6.71 -4.67
CA VAL A 52 -26.49 -7.25 -5.77
C VAL A 52 -25.99 -8.63 -6.20
N ALA A 53 -24.69 -8.91 -6.01
CA ALA A 53 -24.10 -10.22 -6.32
C ALA A 53 -23.49 -10.86 -5.05
N PRO A 54 -24.29 -11.12 -3.99
CA PRO A 54 -23.82 -11.28 -2.62
C PRO A 54 -23.00 -12.54 -2.37
N ASN A 55 -23.01 -13.51 -3.27
CA ASN A 55 -22.24 -14.75 -3.19
C ASN A 55 -21.16 -14.84 -4.29
N THR A 56 -20.98 -13.78 -5.08
CA THR A 56 -19.99 -13.76 -6.15
C THR A 56 -18.66 -13.24 -5.59
N CYS A 57 -17.58 -13.98 -5.85
CA CYS A 57 -16.22 -13.52 -5.59
C CYS A 57 -15.75 -12.69 -6.78
N LEU A 58 -15.35 -11.45 -6.51
CA LEU A 58 -14.87 -10.49 -7.53
C LEU A 58 -13.34 -10.31 -7.47
N GLU A 59 -12.62 -11.25 -6.83
CA GLU A 59 -11.15 -11.29 -6.89
C GLU A 59 -10.68 -11.41 -8.35
N GLY A 60 -9.58 -10.74 -8.67
CA GLY A 60 -8.98 -10.79 -10.00
C GLY A 60 -9.55 -9.79 -11.00
N ASN A 61 -10.54 -8.99 -10.64
CA ASN A 61 -11.01 -7.92 -11.49
C ASN A 61 -9.97 -6.78 -11.56
N PRO A 62 -9.71 -6.19 -12.74
CA PRO A 62 -8.71 -5.13 -12.90
C PRO A 62 -9.14 -3.77 -12.33
N ASN A 63 -10.38 -3.64 -11.90
CA ASN A 63 -10.96 -2.46 -11.25
C ASN A 63 -11.97 -2.87 -10.19
N ALA A 64 -12.28 -1.94 -9.30
CA ALA A 64 -13.26 -2.12 -8.25
C ALA A 64 -14.03 -0.83 -7.99
N SER A 65 -15.31 -0.96 -7.62
CA SER A 65 -16.22 0.14 -7.32
C SER A 65 -16.50 0.25 -5.82
N SER A 66 -16.48 1.48 -5.30
CA SER A 66 -17.03 1.81 -4.00
C SER A 66 -18.22 2.74 -4.21
N ASP A 67 -19.42 2.24 -3.93
CA ASP A 67 -20.68 2.93 -4.23
C ASP A 67 -21.74 2.55 -3.19
N ALA A 68 -22.51 3.53 -2.71
CA ALA A 68 -23.60 3.28 -1.79
C ALA A 68 -24.89 2.78 -2.48
N ASP A 69 -24.97 2.87 -3.81
CA ASP A 69 -26.13 2.42 -4.60
C ASP A 69 -25.71 1.94 -6.00
N ASN A 70 -24.84 0.96 -6.04
CA ASN A 70 -24.36 0.33 -7.26
C ASN A 70 -25.44 -0.62 -7.81
N ASP A 71 -26.21 -0.16 -8.80
CA ASP A 71 -27.28 -0.94 -9.46
C ASP A 71 -28.36 -1.46 -8.48
N GLY A 72 -28.69 -0.66 -7.45
CA GLY A 72 -29.68 -0.98 -6.43
C GLY A 72 -29.12 -1.70 -5.20
N GLY A 73 -27.82 -1.72 -5.01
CA GLY A 73 -27.16 -2.24 -3.82
C GLY A 73 -25.77 -1.69 -3.60
N GLU A 74 -25.31 -1.67 -2.36
CA GLU A 74 -24.00 -1.17 -1.99
C GLU A 74 -22.87 -2.05 -2.55
N SER A 75 -21.79 -1.42 -3.02
CA SER A 75 -20.50 -2.07 -3.23
C SER A 75 -19.42 -1.44 -2.36
N GLN A 76 -18.53 -2.27 -1.82
CA GLN A 76 -17.42 -1.89 -0.98
C GLN A 76 -16.15 -2.55 -1.49
N VAL A 77 -15.00 -1.91 -1.26
CA VAL A 77 -13.71 -2.50 -1.67
C VAL A 77 -12.85 -2.77 -0.45
N LEU A 78 -12.30 -3.97 -0.39
CA LEU A 78 -11.31 -4.39 0.60
C LEU A 78 -9.92 -4.31 -0.04
N LEU A 79 -8.95 -3.75 0.70
CA LEU A 79 -7.56 -3.66 0.26
C LEU A 79 -6.60 -3.92 1.42
N ARG A 80 -5.60 -4.78 1.19
CA ARG A 80 -4.54 -5.11 2.16
C ARG A 80 -3.20 -5.30 1.48
N PHE A 81 -2.14 -4.85 2.15
CA PHE A 81 -0.74 -5.13 1.78
C PHE A 81 -0.15 -6.13 2.76
N GLU A 82 0.04 -7.37 2.34
CA GLU A 82 0.55 -8.47 3.16
C GLU A 82 2.08 -8.43 3.28
N GLY A 83 2.62 -8.89 4.40
CA GLY A 83 4.06 -9.07 4.58
C GLY A 83 4.87 -7.76 4.62
N ILE A 84 4.24 -6.62 4.90
CA ILE A 84 4.93 -5.32 4.92
C ILE A 84 5.77 -5.08 6.18
N VAL A 85 5.50 -5.79 7.28
CA VAL A 85 6.24 -5.68 8.55
C VAL A 85 7.07 -6.93 8.78
N GLY A 86 8.33 -6.78 9.13
CA GLY A 86 9.26 -7.89 9.39
C GLY A 86 10.72 -7.46 9.35
N ASP A 87 11.62 -8.45 9.39
CA ASP A 87 13.08 -8.23 9.42
C ASP A 87 13.73 -8.33 8.02
N GLY A 88 12.92 -8.50 6.97
CA GLY A 88 13.42 -8.59 5.60
C GLY A 88 13.88 -7.24 5.04
N PRO A 89 14.70 -7.24 3.98
CA PRO A 89 15.33 -6.03 3.45
C PRO A 89 14.33 -5.02 2.85
N ARG A 90 13.11 -5.47 2.56
CA ARG A 90 12.03 -4.65 2.00
C ARG A 90 10.78 -4.70 2.88
N GLN A 91 10.97 -4.82 4.17
CA GLN A 91 9.90 -4.77 5.17
C GLN A 91 10.16 -3.63 6.15
N LEU A 92 9.10 -3.14 6.76
CA LEU A 92 9.16 -2.20 7.87
C LEU A 92 9.62 -2.96 9.12
N PRO A 93 10.76 -2.60 9.72
CA PRO A 93 11.19 -3.27 10.94
C PRO A 93 10.13 -3.14 12.04
N PRO A 94 9.87 -4.19 12.83
CA PRO A 94 9.04 -4.05 14.02
C PRO A 94 9.55 -2.92 14.93
N ARG A 95 8.63 -2.13 15.46
CA ARG A 95 8.91 -0.95 16.30
C ARG A 95 9.63 0.21 15.61
N ALA A 96 9.68 0.24 14.28
CA ALA A 96 10.12 1.43 13.57
C ALA A 96 9.20 2.62 13.89
N THR A 97 9.73 3.83 13.83
CA THR A 97 8.91 5.04 13.90
C THR A 97 8.43 5.41 12.51
N VAL A 98 7.14 5.37 12.27
CA VAL A 98 6.52 5.78 11.01
C VAL A 98 6.27 7.29 11.05
N HIS A 99 6.87 8.04 10.13
CA HIS A 99 6.71 9.49 10.02
C HIS A 99 5.55 9.88 9.10
N ALA A 100 5.37 9.12 8.02
CA ALA A 100 4.27 9.30 7.07
C ALA A 100 3.95 7.96 6.41
N ALA A 101 2.67 7.67 6.23
CA ALA A 101 2.22 6.57 5.40
C ALA A 101 1.02 7.01 4.56
N ARG A 102 1.09 6.77 3.25
CA ARG A 102 0.08 7.16 2.28
C ARG A 102 -0.33 5.96 1.45
N LEU A 103 -1.63 5.66 1.49
CA LEU A 103 -2.24 4.76 0.53
C LEU A 103 -2.65 5.59 -0.69
N VAL A 104 -2.21 5.16 -1.88
CA VAL A 104 -2.53 5.81 -3.14
C VAL A 104 -3.24 4.81 -4.04
N VAL A 105 -4.38 5.21 -4.57
CA VAL A 105 -5.14 4.48 -5.60
C VAL A 105 -5.37 5.38 -6.80
N SER A 106 -5.38 4.82 -8.00
CA SER A 106 -5.63 5.58 -9.24
C SER A 106 -7.10 5.41 -9.62
N ALA A 107 -7.90 6.46 -9.38
CA ALA A 107 -9.30 6.50 -9.74
C ALA A 107 -9.48 6.92 -11.21
N PHE A 108 -10.47 6.36 -11.90
CA PHE A 108 -10.78 6.66 -13.31
C PHE A 108 -12.23 7.08 -13.55
N ASP A 109 -13.11 6.88 -12.58
CA ASP A 109 -14.48 7.39 -12.62
C ASP A 109 -14.74 8.31 -11.42
N PRO A 110 -15.27 9.52 -11.64
CA PRO A 110 -15.56 10.47 -10.55
C PRO A 110 -16.72 10.01 -9.68
N GLY A 111 -16.66 10.29 -8.38
CA GLY A 111 -17.69 9.86 -7.45
C GLY A 111 -17.77 10.65 -6.15
N ASP A 112 -18.68 10.24 -5.29
CA ASP A 112 -18.90 10.84 -3.98
C ASP A 112 -17.75 10.54 -3.01
N THR A 113 -17.78 11.17 -1.83
CA THR A 113 -16.77 10.98 -0.80
C THR A 113 -16.71 9.53 -0.33
N VAL A 114 -15.51 8.98 -0.25
CA VAL A 114 -15.25 7.66 0.33
C VAL A 114 -14.56 7.80 1.68
N TYR A 115 -15.04 7.03 2.65
CA TYR A 115 -14.39 6.82 3.94
C TYR A 115 -13.54 5.56 3.91
N LEU A 116 -12.31 5.67 4.40
CA LEU A 116 -11.40 4.55 4.57
C LEU A 116 -11.43 4.13 6.05
N HIS A 117 -11.89 2.91 6.31
CA HIS A 117 -11.93 2.34 7.64
C HIS A 117 -10.98 1.14 7.75
N ARG A 118 -10.21 1.09 8.83
CA ARG A 118 -9.33 -0.06 9.10
C ARG A 118 -10.16 -1.29 9.45
N MET A 119 -9.85 -2.41 8.78
CA MET A 119 -10.43 -3.71 9.11
C MET A 119 -9.91 -4.21 10.46
N LEU A 120 -10.80 -4.72 11.29
CA LEU A 120 -10.52 -5.29 12.62
C LEU A 120 -10.54 -6.82 12.61
N VAL A 121 -11.15 -7.42 11.61
CA VAL A 121 -11.26 -8.87 11.43
C VAL A 121 -10.54 -9.31 10.15
N PRO A 122 -9.98 -10.54 10.13
CA PRO A 122 -9.36 -11.08 8.92
C PRO A 122 -10.42 -11.39 7.86
N TRP A 123 -10.05 -11.20 6.61
CA TRP A 123 -10.83 -11.57 5.44
C TRP A 123 -9.99 -12.35 4.44
N LYS A 124 -10.64 -13.11 3.58
CA LYS A 124 -9.99 -13.92 2.53
C LYS A 124 -10.11 -13.22 1.17
N ARG A 125 -9.18 -13.49 0.26
CA ARG A 125 -9.27 -13.03 -1.15
C ARG A 125 -10.54 -13.53 -1.84
N THR A 126 -11.12 -14.62 -1.38
CA THR A 126 -12.39 -15.18 -1.86
C THR A 126 -13.61 -14.66 -1.08
N ALA A 127 -13.48 -13.55 -0.34
CA ALA A 127 -14.60 -12.98 0.39
C ALA A 127 -15.72 -12.53 -0.58
N THR A 128 -16.94 -12.57 -0.07
CA THR A 128 -18.15 -12.13 -0.77
C THR A 128 -18.96 -11.27 0.18
N TRP A 129 -19.95 -10.55 -0.31
CA TRP A 129 -20.84 -9.75 0.52
C TRP A 129 -21.41 -10.55 1.70
N ASN A 130 -21.97 -11.74 1.42
CA ASN A 130 -22.55 -12.59 2.44
C ASN A 130 -21.52 -13.24 3.37
N SER A 131 -20.29 -13.47 2.92
CA SER A 131 -19.25 -14.06 3.80
C SER A 131 -18.76 -13.08 4.88
N LEU A 132 -19.05 -11.79 4.71
CA LEU A 132 -18.78 -10.72 5.66
C LEU A 132 -20.08 -10.20 6.33
N VAL A 133 -21.07 -11.09 6.50
CA VAL A 133 -22.34 -10.82 7.21
C VAL A 133 -23.13 -9.65 6.61
N ALA A 134 -23.32 -9.67 5.29
CA ALA A 134 -23.96 -8.63 4.49
C ALA A 134 -23.14 -7.33 4.36
N GLY A 135 -21.90 -7.49 3.96
CA GLY A 135 -20.93 -6.41 3.79
C GLY A 135 -20.15 -6.13 5.08
N VAL A 136 -19.43 -5.00 5.08
CA VAL A 136 -18.65 -4.56 6.23
C VAL A 136 -19.30 -3.34 6.86
N THR A 137 -19.52 -3.41 8.18
CA THR A 137 -20.04 -2.29 8.95
C THR A 137 -18.92 -1.61 9.75
N ALA A 138 -18.81 -0.28 9.64
CA ALA A 138 -17.83 0.49 10.40
C ALA A 138 -18.36 0.85 11.80
N ASP A 139 -18.68 -0.16 12.60
CA ASP A 139 -19.29 -0.05 13.93
C ASP A 139 -18.34 -0.40 15.10
N GLY A 140 -17.09 -0.77 14.77
CA GLY A 140 -16.08 -1.21 15.73
C GLY A 140 -16.02 -2.74 15.91
N LEU A 141 -16.76 -3.51 15.12
CA LEU A 141 -16.73 -4.98 15.09
C LEU A 141 -15.91 -5.49 13.90
N GLU A 142 -16.40 -5.33 12.65
CA GLU A 142 -15.69 -5.75 11.45
C GLU A 142 -14.65 -4.72 11.02
N ALA A 143 -15.00 -3.43 11.08
CA ALA A 143 -14.12 -2.32 10.80
C ALA A 143 -14.20 -1.25 11.89
N SER A 144 -13.15 -0.45 11.99
CA SER A 144 -13.08 0.64 12.96
C SER A 144 -14.23 1.64 12.76
N ALA A 145 -14.95 2.00 13.82
CA ALA A 145 -15.94 3.06 13.75
C ALA A 145 -15.33 4.43 13.42
N GLN A 146 -14.07 4.64 13.81
CA GLN A 146 -13.31 5.80 13.41
C GLN A 146 -12.68 5.55 12.03
N LYS A 147 -12.93 6.45 11.09
CA LYS A 147 -12.25 6.43 9.79
C LYS A 147 -10.77 6.78 9.95
N ASP A 148 -9.93 6.06 9.24
CA ASP A 148 -8.49 6.35 9.17
C ASP A 148 -8.23 7.56 8.27
N SER A 149 -8.99 7.66 7.16
CA SER A 149 -8.87 8.74 6.17
C SER A 149 -10.15 8.87 5.35
N PHE A 150 -10.21 9.86 4.46
CA PHE A 150 -11.33 10.05 3.54
C PHE A 150 -10.94 10.95 2.36
N THR A 151 -11.72 10.90 1.28
CA THR A 151 -11.60 11.86 0.18
C THR A 151 -12.30 13.18 0.55
N PHE A 152 -11.73 14.30 0.12
CA PHE A 152 -12.35 15.62 0.33
C PHE A 152 -13.34 15.93 -0.79
N GLY A 153 -14.64 15.88 -0.50
CA GLY A 153 -15.70 16.15 -1.46
C GLY A 153 -15.74 15.12 -2.59
N LYS A 154 -16.38 15.48 -3.69
CA LYS A 154 -16.48 14.61 -4.85
C LYS A 154 -15.13 14.51 -5.57
N ILE A 155 -14.78 13.31 -5.98
CA ILE A 155 -13.69 13.09 -6.92
C ILE A 155 -14.17 13.60 -8.28
N SER A 156 -13.51 14.63 -8.81
CA SER A 156 -13.99 15.35 -10.00
C SER A 156 -13.20 15.05 -11.28
N ALA A 157 -12.10 14.30 -11.18
CA ALA A 157 -11.23 14.01 -12.31
C ALA A 157 -11.06 12.50 -12.50
N SER A 158 -11.31 12.05 -13.71
CA SER A 158 -10.91 10.71 -14.14
C SER A 158 -9.39 10.60 -14.18
N SER A 159 -8.85 9.44 -13.82
CA SER A 159 -7.43 9.11 -13.95
C SER A 159 -6.50 9.96 -13.06
N SER A 160 -6.85 10.12 -11.79
CA SER A 160 -6.01 10.82 -10.81
C SER A 160 -5.66 9.93 -9.63
N ASP A 161 -4.45 10.11 -9.11
CA ASP A 161 -4.05 9.51 -7.85
C ASP A 161 -4.83 10.14 -6.69
N ILE A 162 -5.55 9.29 -5.98
CA ILE A 162 -6.25 9.62 -4.74
C ILE A 162 -5.38 9.16 -3.58
N VAL A 163 -5.11 10.07 -2.65
CA VAL A 163 -4.21 9.83 -1.52
C VAL A 163 -4.99 9.80 -0.22
N PHE A 164 -4.81 8.71 0.54
CA PHE A 164 -5.32 8.56 1.89
C PHE A 164 -4.15 8.56 2.88
N GLU A 165 -4.16 9.46 3.86
CA GLU A 165 -3.18 9.48 4.94
C GLU A 165 -3.51 8.37 5.95
N VAL A 166 -2.58 7.43 6.14
CA VAL A 166 -2.80 6.21 6.95
C VAL A 166 -1.67 5.96 7.96
N THR A 167 -0.99 7.01 8.37
CA THR A 167 0.21 6.96 9.23
C THR A 167 -0.05 6.21 10.53
N ASP A 168 -1.13 6.54 11.24
CA ASP A 168 -1.44 5.94 12.55
C ASP A 168 -1.73 4.44 12.44
N THR A 169 -2.40 4.02 11.37
CA THR A 169 -2.71 2.61 11.13
C THR A 169 -1.46 1.81 10.80
N VAL A 170 -0.57 2.33 9.94
CA VAL A 170 0.69 1.66 9.63
C VAL A 170 1.60 1.62 10.86
N GLN A 171 1.63 2.69 11.69
CA GLN A 171 2.35 2.68 12.96
C GLN A 171 1.79 1.61 13.92
N ALA A 172 0.49 1.43 13.98
CA ALA A 172 -0.12 0.40 14.80
C ALA A 172 0.29 -1.02 14.36
N TRP A 173 0.36 -1.27 13.05
CA TRP A 173 0.85 -2.56 12.52
C TRP A 173 2.32 -2.81 12.81
N VAL A 174 3.17 -1.80 12.67
CA VAL A 174 4.59 -1.87 13.04
C VAL A 174 4.77 -2.15 14.53
N ASN A 175 3.84 -1.67 15.36
CA ASN A 175 3.80 -1.93 16.80
C ASN A 175 3.15 -3.28 17.18
N GLY A 176 2.83 -4.13 16.20
CA GLY A 176 2.35 -5.50 16.42
C GLY A 176 0.83 -5.68 16.37
N LYS A 177 0.04 -4.66 16.00
CA LYS A 177 -1.37 -4.87 15.68
C LYS A 177 -1.51 -5.67 14.38
N ALA A 178 -2.54 -6.50 14.30
CA ALA A 178 -2.81 -7.27 13.08
C ALA A 178 -3.10 -6.34 11.89
N ASN A 179 -2.52 -6.66 10.74
CA ASN A 179 -2.81 -5.99 9.47
C ASN A 179 -3.91 -6.76 8.73
N HIS A 180 -5.11 -6.25 8.79
CA HIS A 180 -6.26 -6.73 8.01
C HIS A 180 -6.62 -5.77 6.86
N GLY A 181 -5.81 -4.70 6.65
CA GLY A 181 -6.05 -3.69 5.61
C GLY A 181 -7.21 -2.76 5.93
N TRP A 182 -7.87 -2.32 4.88
CA TRP A 182 -8.94 -1.34 4.92
C TRP A 182 -10.15 -1.78 4.09
N VAL A 183 -11.28 -1.16 4.40
CA VAL A 183 -12.48 -1.13 3.57
C VAL A 183 -12.74 0.30 3.12
N PHE A 184 -13.13 0.46 1.85
CA PHE A 184 -13.59 1.71 1.25
C PHE A 184 -15.11 1.69 1.28
N ILE A 185 -15.71 2.69 1.95
CA ILE A 185 -17.17 2.86 2.07
C ILE A 185 -17.54 4.22 1.48
N ASN A 186 -18.33 4.21 0.41
CA ASN A 186 -18.82 5.41 -0.22
C ASN A 186 -19.97 6.01 0.59
N THR A 187 -20.12 7.35 0.53
CA THR A 187 -21.11 8.09 1.33
C THR A 187 -22.35 8.49 0.52
N GLY A 188 -22.39 8.18 -0.78
CA GLY A 188 -23.48 8.60 -1.65
C GLY A 188 -23.70 7.65 -2.84
N PRO A 189 -24.74 7.88 -3.63
CA PRO A 189 -25.15 7.00 -4.73
C PRO A 189 -24.35 7.22 -6.04
N ASN A 190 -23.34 8.06 -6.02
CA ASN A 190 -22.42 8.22 -7.13
C ASN A 190 -21.08 7.62 -6.70
N GLY A 191 -20.90 6.34 -6.95
CA GLY A 191 -19.68 5.60 -6.66
C GLY A 191 -18.48 6.13 -7.44
N TRP A 192 -17.31 5.68 -7.08
CA TRP A 192 -16.12 5.89 -7.87
C TRP A 192 -15.32 4.61 -8.01
N ASP A 193 -14.69 4.47 -9.16
CA ASP A 193 -13.91 3.30 -9.52
C ASP A 193 -12.43 3.60 -9.48
N PHE A 194 -11.65 2.60 -9.09
CA PHE A 194 -10.20 2.65 -9.17
C PHE A 194 -9.61 1.31 -9.66
N TYR A 195 -8.38 1.38 -10.15
CA TYR A 195 -7.66 0.20 -10.60
C TYR A 195 -7.15 -0.63 -9.43
N THR A 196 -7.30 -1.94 -9.52
CA THR A 196 -6.87 -2.92 -8.53
C THR A 196 -5.42 -3.38 -8.75
N SER A 197 -4.94 -4.32 -7.93
CA SER A 197 -3.63 -4.94 -8.08
C SER A 197 -3.50 -5.81 -9.33
N GLU A 198 -4.60 -6.17 -9.97
CA GLU A 198 -4.68 -6.97 -11.21
C GLU A 198 -4.62 -6.12 -12.48
N PHE A 199 -4.72 -4.78 -12.36
CA PHE A 199 -4.68 -3.91 -13.54
C PHE A 199 -3.36 -4.05 -14.31
N GLU A 200 -3.43 -4.04 -15.66
CA GLU A 200 -2.28 -4.31 -16.51
C GLU A 200 -1.15 -3.27 -16.37
N ASP A 201 -1.49 -1.97 -16.28
CA ASP A 201 -0.51 -0.92 -16.02
C ASP A 201 -0.13 -0.86 -14.54
N VAL A 202 1.02 -1.43 -14.21
CA VAL A 202 1.57 -1.47 -12.85
C VAL A 202 1.61 -0.11 -12.17
N LYS A 203 1.78 0.99 -12.92
CA LYS A 203 1.86 2.35 -12.36
C LYS A 203 0.55 2.81 -11.74
N GLN A 204 -0.57 2.25 -12.19
CA GLN A 204 -1.92 2.61 -11.72
C GLN A 204 -2.44 1.68 -10.62
N ARG A 205 -1.72 0.62 -10.29
CA ARG A 205 -2.06 -0.29 -9.19
C ARG A 205 -1.97 0.43 -7.84
N PRO A 206 -2.76 0.03 -6.84
CA PRO A 206 -2.65 0.56 -5.48
C PRO A 206 -1.23 0.46 -4.94
N ARG A 207 -0.79 1.51 -4.23
CA ARG A 207 0.53 1.53 -3.60
C ARG A 207 0.49 2.14 -2.21
N LEU A 208 1.25 1.56 -1.30
CA LEU A 208 1.46 2.09 0.05
C LEU A 208 2.88 2.65 0.14
N LEU A 209 2.97 3.95 0.40
CA LEU A 209 4.24 4.68 0.56
C LEU A 209 4.47 4.93 2.05
N VAL A 210 5.65 4.56 2.57
CA VAL A 210 5.94 4.69 4.00
C VAL A 210 7.31 5.32 4.21
N GLU A 211 7.35 6.41 4.98
CA GLU A 211 8.57 7.04 5.50
C GLU A 211 8.74 6.67 6.97
N PHE A 212 9.89 6.15 7.33
CA PHE A 212 10.13 5.65 8.69
C PHE A 212 11.58 5.76 9.13
N THR A 213 11.82 5.70 10.43
CA THR A 213 13.14 5.48 11.03
C THR A 213 13.16 4.10 11.69
N PRO A 214 14.15 3.24 11.39
CA PRO A 214 14.32 1.96 12.08
C PRO A 214 14.50 2.15 13.59
N PRO A 215 14.15 1.15 14.43
CA PRO A 215 14.42 1.24 15.85
C PRO A 215 15.93 1.32 16.09
N THR A 216 16.33 2.09 17.10
CA THR A 216 17.71 2.07 17.63
C THR A 216 17.99 0.69 18.21
N LYS A 217 19.15 0.14 17.87
CA LYS A 217 19.63 -1.14 18.42
C LYS A 217 19.95 -1.04 19.90
#